data_93c5c439215de440ea76cc0318651892
#
_entry.id   93c5c439215de440ea76cc0318651892
#
_cell.length_a   1.000
_cell.length_b   1.000
_cell.length_c   1.000
_cell.angle_alpha   90.00
_cell.angle_beta   90.00
_cell.angle_gamma   90.00
#
_symmetry.space_group_name_H-M   'P 1'
#
loop_
_entity.id
_entity.type
_entity.pdbx_description
1 polymer ?
#
loop_
_entity_poly.entity_id
_entity_poly.type
_entity_poly.pdbx_seq_one_letter_code
_entity_poly.pdbx_strand_id
1 'polypeptide(L)' 'MAVKSIKLGQVWRKDEDGKDYLVTKVYSEVFAQYAMLRPAEVTAPDAPTVRVKVAKSADGASLPGFTFTQEGSF' A
#
# COMPACT_ATOMS: atom_id res chain seq x y z
N MET A 1 7.01 3.99 -7.43
CA MET A 1 6.53 5.36 -7.64
C MET A 1 6.00 5.92 -6.33
N ALA A 2 6.38 7.13 -5.99
CA ALA A 2 5.96 7.74 -4.74
C ALA A 2 4.65 8.51 -4.92
N VAL A 3 3.86 8.55 -3.87
CA VAL A 3 2.65 9.36 -3.80
C VAL A 3 2.80 10.33 -2.63
N LYS A 4 1.92 11.31 -2.51
CA LYS A 4 2.02 12.27 -1.40
C LYS A 4 1.88 11.58 -0.05
N SER A 5 0.95 10.65 0.04
CA SER A 5 0.75 9.87 1.26
C SER A 5 0.05 8.58 0.93
N ILE A 6 0.21 7.60 1.81
CA ILE A 6 -0.48 6.33 1.68
C ILE A 6 -1.84 6.49 2.34
N LYS A 7 -2.90 6.15 1.62
CA LYS A 7 -4.27 6.33 2.11
C LYS A 7 -5.08 5.06 1.94
N LEU A 8 -6.11 4.95 2.74
CA LEU A 8 -7.08 3.86 2.61
C LEU A 8 -7.70 3.89 1.23
N GLY A 9 -7.91 2.73 0.65
CA GLY A 9 -8.54 2.60 -0.64
C GLY A 9 -7.59 2.64 -1.83
N GLN A 10 -6.33 2.96 -1.60
CA GLN A 10 -5.35 2.89 -2.67
C GLN A 10 -5.07 1.46 -3.06
N VAL A 11 -4.78 1.24 -4.34
CA VAL A 11 -4.41 -0.07 -4.85
C VAL A 11 -2.96 -0.02 -5.30
N TRP A 12 -2.17 -0.96 -4.81
CA TRP A 12 -0.76 -1.08 -5.15
C TRP A 12 -0.50 -2.46 -5.72
N ARG A 13 0.34 -2.54 -6.73
CA ARG A 13 0.72 -3.81 -7.33
C ARG A 13 2.00 -4.30 -6.69
N LYS A 14 1.99 -5.54 -6.23
CA LYS A 14 3.17 -6.18 -5.68
C LYS A 14 4.09 -6.56 -6.83
N ASP A 15 5.32 -6.05 -6.80
CA ASP A 15 6.25 -6.22 -7.92
C ASP A 15 6.63 -7.68 -8.14
N GLU A 16 6.69 -8.44 -7.06
CA GLU A 16 7.14 -9.82 -7.10
C GLU A 16 6.19 -10.72 -7.88
N ASP A 17 4.89 -10.56 -7.68
CA ASP A 17 3.91 -11.46 -8.29
C ASP A 17 2.92 -10.75 -9.22
N GLY A 18 3.01 -9.44 -9.34
CA GLY A 18 2.13 -8.67 -10.20
C GLY A 18 0.68 -8.61 -9.74
N LYS A 19 0.40 -8.96 -8.51
CA LYS A 19 -0.96 -8.93 -7.98
C LYS A 19 -1.27 -7.60 -7.33
N ASP A 20 -2.52 -7.20 -7.40
CA ASP A 20 -2.97 -5.95 -6.81
C ASP A 20 -3.38 -6.15 -5.37
N TYR A 21 -3.02 -5.18 -4.54
CA TYR A 21 -3.33 -5.17 -3.12
C TYR A 21 -4.02 -3.87 -2.75
N LEU A 22 -5.00 -3.96 -1.88
CA LEU A 22 -5.79 -2.82 -1.42
C LEU A 22 -5.33 -2.39 -0.03
N VAL A 23 -5.09 -1.10 0.13
CA VAL A 23 -4.73 -0.55 1.44
C VAL A 23 -5.98 -0.48 2.30
N THR A 24 -5.98 -1.24 3.38
CA THR A 24 -7.12 -1.34 4.28
C THR A 24 -6.93 -0.58 5.58
N LYS A 25 -5.68 -0.27 5.94
CA LYS A 25 -5.40 0.45 7.17
C LYS A 25 -4.05 1.14 7.03
N VAL A 26 -3.95 2.33 7.58
CA VAL A 26 -2.68 3.04 7.69
C VAL A 26 -2.57 3.51 9.12
N TYR A 27 -1.41 3.27 9.74
CA TYR A 27 -1.19 3.70 11.11
C TYR A 27 0.27 4.08 11.31
N SER A 28 0.51 4.90 12.32
CA SER A 28 1.85 5.37 12.64
C SER A 28 2.28 4.81 13.99
N GLU A 29 3.54 4.41 14.06
CA GLU A 29 4.19 4.08 15.30
C GLU A 29 5.27 5.12 15.59
N VAL A 30 5.99 4.95 16.69
CA VAL A 30 6.89 6.00 17.18
C VAL A 30 7.84 6.51 16.11
N PHE A 31 8.43 5.62 15.34
CA PHE A 31 9.44 6.01 14.36
C PHE A 31 9.08 5.62 12.93
N ALA A 32 7.87 5.13 12.69
CA ALA A 32 7.55 4.61 11.38
C ALA A 32 6.05 4.65 11.12
N GLN A 33 5.70 4.65 9.85
CA GLN A 33 4.32 4.51 9.41
C GLN A 33 4.19 3.19 8.69
N TYR A 34 3.06 2.51 8.88
CA TYR A 34 2.81 1.21 8.29
C TYR A 34 1.48 1.22 7.55
N ALA A 35 1.43 0.48 6.47
CA ALA A 35 0.20 0.23 5.73
C ALA A 35 -0.14 -1.24 5.78
N MET A 36 -1.41 -1.55 6.00
CA MET A 36 -1.92 -2.91 5.91
C MET A 36 -2.62 -3.05 4.58
N LEU A 37 -2.28 -4.10 3.86
CA LEU A 37 -2.83 -4.36 2.54
C LEU A 37 -3.37 -5.77 2.47
N ARG A 38 -4.40 -5.96 1.65
CA ARG A 38 -4.94 -7.28 1.38
C ARG A 38 -5.06 -7.45 -0.13
N PRO A 39 -5.05 -8.71 -0.63
CA PRO A 39 -5.23 -8.92 -2.06
C PRO A 39 -6.55 -8.32 -2.54
N ALA A 40 -6.50 -7.49 -3.56
CA ALA A 40 -7.68 -6.78 -4.04
C ALA A 40 -8.68 -7.73 -4.69
N GLU A 41 -8.20 -8.83 -5.25
CA GLU A 41 -9.04 -9.80 -5.94
C GLU A 41 -9.70 -10.80 -4.99
N VAL A 42 -9.25 -10.87 -3.74
CA VAL A 42 -9.75 -11.84 -2.78
C VAL A 42 -10.75 -11.15 -1.87
N THR A 43 -11.96 -11.66 -1.84
CA THR A 43 -13.03 -11.09 -1.02
C THR A 43 -13.29 -11.90 0.25
N ALA A 44 -12.58 -12.99 0.45
CA ALA A 44 -12.76 -13.81 1.63
C ALA A 44 -12.38 -13.02 2.89
N PRO A 45 -13.17 -13.12 3.97
CA PRO A 45 -12.88 -12.34 5.18
C PRO A 45 -11.58 -12.76 5.87
N ASP A 46 -11.07 -13.93 5.59
CA ASP A 46 -9.83 -14.43 6.16
C ASP A 46 -8.64 -14.28 5.20
N ALA A 47 -8.78 -13.45 4.17
CA ALA A 47 -7.68 -13.22 3.24
C ALA A 47 -6.45 -12.69 3.98
N PRO A 48 -5.24 -13.15 3.61
CA PRO A 48 -4.02 -12.71 4.29
C PRO A 48 -3.81 -11.20 4.14
N THR A 49 -3.38 -10.58 5.22
CA THR A 49 -3.07 -9.16 5.23
C THR A 49 -1.56 -9.00 5.34
N VAL A 50 -1.01 -8.10 4.54
CA VAL A 50 0.42 -7.82 4.53
C VAL A 50 0.65 -6.47 5.18
N ARG A 51 1.60 -6.41 6.11
CA ARG A 51 2.02 -5.15 6.72
C ARG A 51 3.29 -4.68 6.04
N VAL A 52 3.28 -3.46 5.55
CA VAL A 52 4.41 -2.87 4.84
C VAL A 52 4.78 -1.56 5.50
N LYS A 53 6.07 -1.40 5.79
CA LYS A 53 6.57 -0.14 6.33
C LYS A 53 6.60 0.89 5.21
N VAL A 54 5.99 2.04 5.44
CA VAL A 54 5.95 3.12 4.46
C VAL A 54 7.33 3.75 4.36
N ALA A 55 7.83 3.87 3.14
CA ALA A 55 9.08 4.57 2.88
C ALA A 55 8.75 6.02 2.52
N LYS A 56 9.36 6.95 3.23
CA LYS A 56 9.15 8.36 2.97
C LYS A 56 10.39 8.98 2.36
N SER A 57 10.18 9.88 1.41
CA SER A 57 11.25 10.59 0.74
C SER A 57 10.82 12.03 0.49
N ALA A 58 11.72 12.83 -0.08
CA ALA A 58 11.40 14.20 -0.44
C ALA A 58 10.25 14.28 -1.44
N ASP A 59 10.04 13.23 -2.24
CA ASP A 59 9.01 13.19 -3.25
C ASP A 59 7.67 12.69 -2.72
N GLY A 60 7.63 12.18 -1.50
CA GLY A 60 6.40 11.66 -0.93
C GLY A 60 6.60 10.34 -0.22
N ALA A 61 5.65 9.43 -0.37
CA ALA A 61 5.65 8.14 0.30
C ALA A 61 5.50 7.01 -0.70
N SER A 62 6.06 5.86 -0.38
CA SER A 62 5.94 4.68 -1.21
C SER A 62 5.90 3.43 -0.35
N LEU A 63 5.51 2.32 -0.97
CA LEU A 63 5.51 1.01 -0.33
C LEU A 63 6.59 0.17 -0.99
N PRO A 64 7.68 -0.15 -0.27
CA PRO A 64 8.76 -0.96 -0.85
C PRO A 64 8.23 -2.29 -1.37
N GLY A 65 8.63 -2.65 -2.57
CA GLY A 65 8.17 -3.87 -3.22
C GLY A 65 6.83 -3.75 -3.91
N PHE A 66 6.24 -2.57 -3.93
CA PHE A 66 4.96 -2.31 -4.55
C PHE A 66 5.05 -1.12 -5.50
N THR A 67 4.20 -1.13 -6.52
CA THR A 67 4.07 -0.02 -7.47
C THR A 67 2.65 0.53 -7.40
N PHE A 68 2.53 1.84 -7.31
CA PHE A 68 1.21 2.48 -7.29
C PHE A 68 0.54 2.30 -8.64
N THR A 69 -0.70 1.80 -8.63
CA THR A 69 -1.40 1.48 -9.86
C THR A 69 -2.42 2.53 -10.26
N GLN A 70 -2.79 3.41 -9.33
CA GLN A 70 -3.83 4.40 -9.59
C GLN A 70 -3.16 5.72 -9.91
N GLU A 71 -3.36 6.21 -11.13
CA GLU A 71 -2.95 7.55 -11.46
C GLU A 71 -3.78 8.53 -10.64
N GLY A 72 -3.23 9.70 -10.36
CA GLY A 72 -3.89 10.67 -9.51
C GLY A 72 -5.08 11.34 -10.15
N SER A 73 -5.91 10.61 -10.82
CA SER A 73 -7.03 11.12 -11.60
C SER A 73 -8.36 11.05 -10.87
N PHE A 74 -8.35 10.86 -9.62
CA PHE A 74 -9.58 10.79 -8.84
C PHE A 74 -9.92 12.11 -8.21
#